data_6126b16da3310553bcae741b9caff995
#
_entry.id   6126b16da3310553bcae741b9caff995
#
_cell.length_a   1.000
_cell.length_b   1.000
_cell.length_c   1.000
_cell.angle_alpha   90.00
_cell.angle_beta   90.00
_cell.angle_gamma   90.00
#
_symmetry.space_group_name_H-M   'P 1'
#
loop_
_entity.id
_entity.type
_entity.pdbx_description
1 polymer ?
#
loop_
_entity_poly.entity_id
_entity_poly.type
_entity_poly.pdbx_seq_one_letter_code
_entity_poly.pdbx_strand_id
1 'polypeptide(L)'
;MRQSFLFSLLISCVAAVIGSVLLQIVHAESQKPVEEEADWRALFDGKTLSGWKKTNFGGENEVYVENENIVLEAGYPLTGITFKDDFPKTNYAISLEAQKVDGIDFFCGLTFPVADSHCSFIVGGWAGGVVGISSIDGKDASENETTTYMKFESKKWYKIRVRVTEDHLAAWIDDKQIVDQSLVGRKVSTRAEVDLSTPLGISTFETKAFLRRLQYRPLKPIPQSADPSADPSAESR
;
A
#
# COMPACT_ATOMS: atom_id res chain seq x y z
N MET A 1 -33.47 -64.39 20.86
CA MET A 1 -34.03 -63.16 20.28
C MET A 1 -33.87 -61.93 21.23
N ARG A 2 -32.74 -61.73 21.93
CA ARG A 2 -32.49 -60.61 22.86
C ARG A 2 -31.20 -59.85 22.64
N GLN A 3 -30.37 -60.23 21.67
CA GLN A 3 -29.06 -59.61 21.40
C GLN A 3 -29.06 -58.61 20.21
N SER A 4 -30.08 -58.59 19.37
CA SER A 4 -30.14 -57.74 18.18
C SER A 4 -30.66 -56.32 18.43
N PHE A 5 -31.29 -56.02 19.57
CA PHE A 5 -31.85 -54.71 19.89
C PHE A 5 -30.83 -53.75 20.50
N LEU A 6 -29.78 -54.23 21.15
CA LEU A 6 -28.78 -53.39 21.79
C LEU A 6 -27.73 -52.80 20.81
N PHE A 7 -27.53 -53.48 19.68
CA PHE A 7 -26.56 -52.99 18.67
C PHE A 7 -27.09 -51.82 17.80
N SER A 8 -28.44 -51.79 17.63
CA SER A 8 -29.09 -50.73 16.83
C SER A 8 -29.14 -49.39 17.57
N LEU A 9 -29.17 -49.37 18.92
CA LEU A 9 -29.26 -48.16 19.73
C LEU A 9 -27.89 -47.45 19.85
N LEU A 10 -26.77 -48.18 19.82
CA LEU A 10 -25.42 -47.64 19.91
C LEU A 10 -24.97 -46.97 18.62
N ILE A 11 -25.39 -47.46 17.45
CA ILE A 11 -25.07 -46.87 16.16
C ILE A 11 -25.79 -45.54 15.95
N SER A 12 -27.02 -45.40 16.48
CA SER A 12 -27.82 -44.16 16.35
C SER A 12 -27.26 -43.01 17.18
N CYS A 13 -26.66 -43.27 18.36
CA CYS A 13 -26.06 -42.23 19.21
C CYS A 13 -24.69 -41.71 18.66
N VAL A 14 -23.92 -42.59 18.02
CA VAL A 14 -22.60 -42.17 17.44
C VAL A 14 -22.80 -41.29 16.22
N ALA A 15 -23.81 -41.58 15.39
CA ALA A 15 -24.12 -40.74 14.22
C ALA A 15 -24.60 -39.33 14.58
N ALA A 16 -25.33 -39.18 15.71
CA ALA A 16 -25.81 -37.87 16.18
C ALA A 16 -24.69 -36.99 16.74
N VAL A 17 -23.64 -37.56 17.36
CA VAL A 17 -22.52 -36.81 17.91
C VAL A 17 -21.54 -36.36 16.80
N ILE A 18 -21.37 -37.18 15.78
CA ILE A 18 -20.48 -36.82 14.63
C ILE A 18 -21.13 -35.73 13.78
N GLY A 19 -22.48 -35.75 13.64
CA GLY A 19 -23.21 -34.69 12.92
C GLY A 19 -23.15 -33.32 13.59
N SER A 20 -23.13 -33.26 14.93
CA SER A 20 -23.04 -32.00 15.67
C SER A 20 -21.64 -31.38 15.67
N VAL A 21 -20.60 -32.18 15.58
CA VAL A 21 -19.21 -31.69 15.51
C VAL A 21 -18.87 -31.19 14.11
N LEU A 22 -19.39 -31.80 13.06
CA LEU A 22 -19.20 -31.37 11.67
C LEU A 22 -19.92 -30.06 11.35
N LEU A 23 -21.01 -29.73 12.05
CA LEU A 23 -21.77 -28.50 11.83
C LEU A 23 -21.11 -27.25 12.47
N GLN A 24 -20.17 -27.42 13.39
CA GLN A 24 -19.45 -26.31 14.04
C GLN A 24 -18.17 -25.91 13.33
N ILE A 25 -17.67 -26.65 12.35
CA ILE A 25 -16.42 -26.37 11.63
C ILE A 25 -16.66 -25.44 10.42
N VAL A 26 -17.89 -25.23 9.98
CA VAL A 26 -18.19 -24.50 8.73
C VAL A 26 -18.38 -22.98 8.96
N HIS A 27 -18.25 -22.44 10.15
CA HIS A 27 -18.49 -21.00 10.44
C HIS A 27 -17.23 -20.23 10.92
N ALA A 28 -16.04 -20.69 10.55
CA ALA A 28 -14.88 -19.81 10.56
C ALA A 28 -14.67 -19.20 9.16
N GLU A 29 -15.68 -18.53 8.65
CA GLU A 29 -15.51 -17.59 7.57
C GLU A 29 -14.60 -16.47 8.10
N SER A 30 -13.38 -16.43 7.59
CA SER A 30 -12.43 -15.35 7.81
C SER A 30 -13.13 -14.03 7.49
N GLN A 31 -13.64 -13.37 8.53
CA GLN A 31 -14.10 -11.99 8.41
C GLN A 31 -12.86 -11.18 8.03
N LYS A 32 -12.72 -10.88 6.72
CA LYS A 32 -11.85 -9.79 6.30
C LYS A 32 -12.19 -8.59 7.20
N PRO A 33 -11.20 -7.90 7.78
CA PRO A 33 -11.47 -6.68 8.52
C PRO A 33 -12.31 -5.78 7.59
N VAL A 34 -13.51 -5.45 8.01
CA VAL A 34 -14.32 -4.42 7.33
C VAL A 34 -13.53 -3.14 7.53
N GLU A 35 -12.72 -2.81 6.54
CA GLU A 35 -12.05 -1.53 6.45
C GLU A 35 -13.19 -0.52 6.27
N GLU A 36 -13.61 0.11 7.38
CA GLU A 36 -14.65 1.14 7.38
C GLU A 36 -14.28 2.15 6.29
N GLU A 37 -15.08 2.24 5.24
CA GLU A 37 -14.85 3.09 4.08
C GLU A 37 -14.87 4.56 4.52
N ALA A 38 -13.72 5.06 4.98
CA ALA A 38 -13.52 6.49 5.08
C ALA A 38 -13.48 7.06 3.66
N ASP A 39 -14.19 8.17 3.46
CA ASP A 39 -14.32 8.79 2.14
C ASP A 39 -12.95 9.13 1.53
N TRP A 40 -12.68 8.59 0.37
CA TRP A 40 -11.52 8.95 -0.42
C TRP A 40 -11.65 10.40 -0.92
N ARG A 41 -10.59 11.18 -0.74
CA ARG A 41 -10.50 12.57 -1.19
C ARG A 41 -9.63 12.62 -2.44
N ALA A 42 -10.16 13.18 -3.52
CA ALA A 42 -9.40 13.32 -4.76
C ALA A 42 -8.22 14.29 -4.57
N LEU A 43 -7.05 13.89 -5.05
CA LEU A 43 -5.84 14.70 -5.17
C LEU A 43 -5.63 15.19 -6.61
N PHE A 44 -6.40 14.69 -7.55
CA PHE A 44 -6.40 15.07 -8.95
C PHE A 44 -7.84 15.16 -9.47
N ASP A 45 -8.16 16.27 -10.12
CA ASP A 45 -9.50 16.58 -10.61
C ASP A 45 -9.81 16.00 -12.01
N GLY A 46 -8.83 15.31 -12.62
CA GLY A 46 -8.93 14.77 -13.99
C GLY A 46 -8.75 15.83 -15.08
N LYS A 47 -8.52 17.10 -14.75
CA LYS A 47 -8.54 18.22 -15.73
C LYS A 47 -7.31 19.11 -15.66
N THR A 48 -6.80 19.35 -14.49
CA THR A 48 -5.72 20.31 -14.25
C THR A 48 -4.66 19.76 -13.30
N LEU A 49 -3.47 20.36 -13.29
CA LEU A 49 -2.44 20.11 -12.29
C LEU A 49 -2.64 20.98 -11.03
N SER A 50 -3.88 21.37 -10.72
CA SER A 50 -4.17 22.10 -9.49
C SER A 50 -3.73 21.28 -8.27
N GLY A 51 -3.04 21.93 -7.31
CA GLY A 51 -2.43 21.23 -6.17
C GLY A 51 -1.08 20.55 -6.47
N TRP A 52 -0.68 20.43 -7.74
CA TRP A 52 0.58 19.82 -8.16
C TRP A 52 1.50 20.82 -8.87
N LYS A 53 2.79 20.57 -8.79
CA LYS A 53 3.81 21.26 -9.62
C LYS A 53 4.67 20.21 -10.29
N LYS A 54 5.19 20.50 -11.47
CA LYS A 54 6.27 19.73 -12.09
C LYS A 54 7.50 19.82 -11.16
N THR A 55 8.10 18.69 -10.86
CA THR A 55 9.31 18.62 -10.03
C THR A 55 10.50 19.00 -10.87
N ASN A 56 11.31 19.95 -10.40
CA ASN A 56 12.52 20.39 -11.11
C ASN A 56 13.71 19.50 -10.73
N PHE A 57 13.83 18.35 -11.37
CA PHE A 57 14.97 17.43 -11.19
C PHE A 57 16.23 17.85 -11.95
N GLY A 58 16.12 18.84 -12.85
CA GLY A 58 17.23 19.30 -13.70
C GLY A 58 17.37 18.56 -15.02
N GLY A 59 16.53 17.58 -15.29
CA GLY A 59 16.50 16.77 -16.51
C GLY A 59 15.08 16.30 -16.85
N GLU A 60 14.10 16.86 -16.17
CA GLU A 60 12.70 16.50 -16.34
C GLU A 60 12.14 16.98 -17.69
N ASN A 61 11.34 16.11 -18.31
CA ASN A 61 10.62 16.45 -19.52
C ASN A 61 9.23 17.02 -19.21
N GLU A 62 8.35 17.11 -20.18
CA GLU A 62 7.04 17.72 -20.05
C GLU A 62 6.11 16.93 -19.11
N VAL A 63 5.28 17.68 -18.38
CA VAL A 63 4.18 17.16 -17.56
C VAL A 63 2.93 17.94 -17.92
N TYR A 64 1.89 17.23 -18.30
CA TYR A 64 0.61 17.83 -18.73
C TYR A 64 -0.57 16.90 -18.43
N VAL A 65 -1.78 17.39 -18.64
CA VAL A 65 -3.01 16.60 -18.50
C VAL A 65 -3.59 16.32 -19.89
N GLU A 66 -3.87 15.06 -20.17
CA GLU A 66 -4.51 14.62 -21.40
C GLU A 66 -5.49 13.47 -21.10
N ASN A 67 -6.71 13.55 -21.63
CA ASN A 67 -7.74 12.51 -21.48
C ASN A 67 -7.90 12.02 -20.03
N GLU A 68 -8.03 12.95 -19.09
CA GLU A 68 -8.17 12.73 -17.64
C GLU A 68 -6.96 12.04 -16.99
N ASN A 69 -5.80 12.02 -17.64
CA ASN A 69 -4.56 11.48 -17.11
C ASN A 69 -3.51 12.57 -16.95
N ILE A 70 -2.71 12.50 -15.90
CA ILE A 70 -1.45 13.21 -15.82
C ILE A 70 -0.43 12.42 -16.65
N VAL A 71 0.18 13.07 -17.62
CA VAL A 71 1.23 12.51 -18.47
C VAL A 71 2.57 12.95 -17.94
N LEU A 72 3.44 12.00 -17.65
CA LEU A 72 4.86 12.22 -17.36
C LEU A 72 5.64 11.75 -18.57
N GLU A 73 6.22 12.66 -19.36
CA GLU A 73 7.13 12.29 -20.43
C GLU A 73 8.45 11.74 -19.87
N ALA A 74 9.12 10.85 -20.61
CA ALA A 74 10.40 10.28 -20.19
C ALA A 74 11.45 11.38 -19.99
N GLY A 75 12.05 11.45 -18.79
CA GLY A 75 13.07 12.43 -18.43
C GLY A 75 14.50 11.92 -18.58
N TYR A 76 15.45 12.76 -18.21
CA TYR A 76 16.90 12.48 -18.12
C TYR A 76 17.42 12.76 -16.70
N PRO A 77 17.39 11.80 -15.76
CA PRO A 77 16.64 10.57 -15.91
C PRO A 77 15.20 10.68 -15.43
N LEU A 78 14.87 11.68 -14.59
CA LEU A 78 13.61 11.77 -13.85
C LEU A 78 12.66 12.79 -14.46
N THR A 79 11.37 12.44 -14.49
CA THR A 79 10.23 13.37 -14.62
C THR A 79 9.24 13.08 -13.51
N GLY A 80 8.58 14.10 -12.96
CA GLY A 80 7.59 13.88 -11.91
C GLY A 80 6.81 15.12 -11.52
N ILE A 81 5.92 14.90 -10.57
CA ILE A 81 5.09 15.91 -9.94
C ILE A 81 5.24 15.87 -8.42
N THR A 82 5.17 17.03 -7.78
CA THR A 82 5.17 17.20 -6.33
C THR A 82 3.91 17.94 -5.90
N PHE A 83 3.28 17.45 -4.85
CA PHE A 83 2.13 18.09 -4.23
C PHE A 83 2.56 19.38 -3.53
N LYS A 84 1.75 20.43 -3.65
CA LYS A 84 2.14 21.78 -3.17
C LYS A 84 1.80 22.03 -1.71
N ASP A 85 0.77 21.33 -1.22
CA ASP A 85 0.25 21.54 0.12
C ASP A 85 0.85 20.53 1.10
N ASP A 86 0.64 20.75 2.40
CA ASP A 86 1.02 19.80 3.44
C ASP A 86 0.26 18.49 3.28
N PHE A 87 0.91 17.40 3.66
CA PHE A 87 0.33 16.07 3.60
C PHE A 87 0.46 15.35 4.96
N PRO A 88 -0.52 14.52 5.36
CA PRO A 88 -0.45 13.77 6.61
C PRO A 88 0.83 12.94 6.71
N LYS A 89 1.43 12.90 7.91
CA LYS A 89 2.67 12.18 8.16
C LYS A 89 2.46 10.70 8.53
N THR A 90 1.29 10.38 9.10
CA THR A 90 0.88 9.04 9.54
C THR A 90 -0.64 8.89 9.41
N ASN A 91 -1.14 7.67 9.57
CA ASN A 91 -2.56 7.33 9.61
C ASN A 91 -3.31 7.78 8.36
N TYR A 92 -2.82 7.35 7.22
CA TYR A 92 -3.47 7.60 5.93
C TYR A 92 -3.24 6.46 4.94
N ALA A 93 -4.05 6.45 3.88
CA ALA A 93 -3.81 5.64 2.69
C ALA A 93 -3.84 6.52 1.44
N ILE A 94 -3.01 6.18 0.47
CA ILE A 94 -2.98 6.76 -0.88
C ILE A 94 -3.36 5.68 -1.88
N SER A 95 -4.12 6.04 -2.90
CA SER A 95 -4.42 5.18 -4.04
C SER A 95 -4.32 5.97 -5.34
N LEU A 96 -3.75 5.35 -6.36
CA LEU A 96 -3.71 5.87 -7.73
C LEU A 96 -3.72 4.72 -8.73
N GLU A 97 -3.95 5.04 -9.98
CA GLU A 97 -3.68 4.14 -11.09
C GLU A 97 -2.53 4.69 -11.92
N ALA A 98 -1.56 3.84 -12.25
CA ALA A 98 -0.41 4.16 -13.09
C ALA A 98 -0.31 3.19 -14.27
N GLN A 99 0.16 3.70 -15.40
CA GLN A 99 0.37 2.94 -16.63
C GLN A 99 1.74 3.24 -17.19
N LYS A 100 2.57 2.22 -17.38
CA LYS A 100 3.79 2.32 -18.18
C LYS A 100 3.41 2.43 -19.66
N VAL A 101 3.78 3.52 -20.31
CA VAL A 101 3.52 3.72 -21.75
C VAL A 101 4.70 3.21 -22.56
N ASP A 102 5.90 3.71 -22.24
CA ASP A 102 7.15 3.36 -22.89
C ASP A 102 8.31 3.63 -21.93
N GLY A 103 9.46 3.02 -22.14
CA GLY A 103 10.63 3.18 -21.29
C GLY A 103 11.06 1.88 -20.62
N ILE A 104 12.17 1.95 -19.86
CA ILE A 104 12.89 0.77 -19.40
C ILE A 104 12.93 0.61 -17.88
N ASP A 105 12.55 1.64 -17.11
CA ASP A 105 12.68 1.63 -15.65
C ASP A 105 11.34 1.95 -14.97
N PHE A 106 11.35 2.43 -13.72
CA PHE A 106 10.11 2.60 -12.98
C PHE A 106 9.17 3.64 -13.59
N PHE A 107 7.91 3.26 -13.65
CA PHE A 107 6.83 4.11 -14.16
C PHE A 107 6.00 4.75 -13.04
N CYS A 108 6.27 4.38 -11.78
CA CYS A 108 5.71 5.01 -10.60
C CYS A 108 6.67 4.86 -9.41
N GLY A 109 7.37 5.92 -9.07
CA GLY A 109 8.07 6.12 -7.81
C GLY A 109 7.21 7.04 -6.95
N LEU A 110 6.34 6.46 -6.11
CA LEU A 110 5.47 7.21 -5.21
C LEU A 110 6.25 7.55 -3.93
N THR A 111 6.61 8.81 -3.75
CA THR A 111 7.24 9.35 -2.53
C THR A 111 6.19 9.90 -1.59
N PHE A 112 6.27 9.56 -0.31
CA PHE A 112 5.26 9.92 0.69
C PHE A 112 5.86 10.03 2.09
N PRO A 113 5.20 10.76 3.03
CA PRO A 113 5.65 10.90 4.41
C PRO A 113 5.51 9.61 5.22
N VAL A 114 6.46 9.39 6.12
CA VAL A 114 6.40 8.36 7.17
C VAL A 114 6.94 8.99 8.44
N ALA A 115 6.06 9.35 9.37
CA ALA A 115 6.38 10.13 10.57
C ALA A 115 7.17 11.40 10.19
N ASP A 116 8.36 11.60 10.73
CA ASP A 116 9.19 12.77 10.44
C ASP A 116 10.14 12.58 9.24
N SER A 117 9.96 11.50 8.48
CA SER A 117 10.75 11.19 7.29
C SER A 117 9.85 10.95 6.07
N HIS A 118 10.46 10.50 4.99
CA HIS A 118 9.79 10.12 3.75
C HIS A 118 10.43 8.85 3.19
N CYS A 119 9.70 8.12 2.36
CA CYS A 119 10.28 7.05 1.53
C CYS A 119 9.52 6.95 0.21
N SER A 120 10.00 6.11 -0.68
CA SER A 120 9.36 5.92 -1.99
C SER A 120 8.97 4.46 -2.21
N PHE A 121 7.73 4.23 -2.66
CA PHE A 121 7.34 2.92 -3.19
C PHE A 121 7.65 2.90 -4.68
N ILE A 122 8.64 2.09 -5.05
CA ILE A 122 9.10 1.94 -6.42
C ILE A 122 8.34 0.83 -7.11
N VAL A 123 7.81 1.09 -8.30
CA VAL A 123 7.06 0.13 -9.14
C VAL A 123 7.73 0.03 -10.51
N GLY A 124 8.40 -1.07 -10.75
CA GLY A 124 9.09 -1.36 -12.01
C GLY A 124 10.47 -0.72 -12.13
N GLY A 125 11.21 -0.60 -11.05
CA GLY A 125 12.59 -0.07 -11.06
C GLY A 125 13.61 -1.10 -11.52
N TRP A 126 14.88 -0.64 -11.60
CA TRP A 126 16.06 -1.44 -11.97
C TRP A 126 15.83 -2.26 -13.25
N ALA A 127 15.70 -1.56 -14.35
CA ALA A 127 15.38 -2.13 -15.67
C ALA A 127 13.98 -2.76 -15.73
N GLY A 128 13.01 -2.23 -14.99
CA GLY A 128 11.58 -2.47 -15.17
C GLY A 128 10.96 -3.56 -14.31
N GLY A 129 11.71 -4.20 -13.40
CA GLY A 129 11.21 -5.38 -12.68
C GLY A 129 11.15 -5.27 -11.16
N VAL A 130 11.92 -4.40 -10.52
CA VAL A 130 11.97 -4.30 -9.06
C VAL A 130 10.78 -3.52 -8.53
N VAL A 131 10.21 -4.04 -7.45
CA VAL A 131 9.18 -3.39 -6.64
C VAL A 131 9.61 -3.45 -5.17
N GLY A 132 9.49 -2.34 -4.44
CA GLY A 132 9.83 -2.28 -3.03
C GLY A 132 9.88 -0.86 -2.48
N ILE A 133 10.21 -0.72 -1.21
CA ILE A 133 10.37 0.55 -0.52
C ILE A 133 11.81 1.03 -0.62
N SER A 134 12.00 2.24 -1.04
CA SER A 134 13.30 2.91 -1.10
C SER A 134 13.25 4.18 -0.23
N SER A 135 13.97 4.26 0.93
CA SER A 135 14.88 3.25 1.47
C SER A 135 14.47 2.82 2.87
N ILE A 136 14.88 1.61 3.28
CA ILE A 136 14.74 1.13 4.66
C ILE A 136 16.15 0.87 5.21
N ASP A 137 16.51 1.49 6.34
CA ASP A 137 17.81 1.39 7.00
C ASP A 137 18.99 1.66 6.03
N GLY A 138 18.79 2.61 5.12
CA GLY A 138 19.79 3.00 4.11
C GLY A 138 19.92 2.07 2.92
N LYS A 139 19.09 1.01 2.84
CA LYS A 139 19.03 0.08 1.70
C LYS A 139 17.87 0.44 0.80
N ASP A 140 18.11 0.51 -0.51
CA ASP A 140 17.06 0.84 -1.47
C ASP A 140 16.13 -0.34 -1.80
N ALA A 141 15.17 -0.12 -2.70
CA ALA A 141 14.15 -1.11 -3.04
C ALA A 141 14.71 -2.41 -3.66
N SER A 142 15.96 -2.43 -4.13
CA SER A 142 16.60 -3.62 -4.67
C SER A 142 17.39 -4.43 -3.64
N GLU A 143 17.55 -3.91 -2.40
CA GLU A 143 18.51 -4.45 -1.42
C GLU A 143 17.92 -4.70 -0.03
N ASN A 144 16.65 -4.38 0.20
CA ASN A 144 16.00 -4.58 1.49
C ASN A 144 14.93 -5.67 1.45
N GLU A 145 14.34 -5.99 2.60
CA GLU A 145 13.38 -7.08 2.75
C GLU A 145 12.06 -6.91 2.01
N THR A 146 11.76 -5.69 1.51
CA THR A 146 10.55 -5.44 0.70
C THR A 146 10.77 -5.71 -0.79
N THR A 147 12.02 -6.05 -1.18
CA THR A 147 12.35 -6.33 -2.58
C THR A 147 11.51 -7.47 -3.15
N THR A 148 10.79 -7.21 -4.22
CA THR A 148 10.14 -8.24 -5.02
C THR A 148 10.30 -7.95 -6.51
N TYR A 149 10.03 -8.94 -7.34
CA TYR A 149 10.15 -8.82 -8.79
C TYR A 149 8.82 -9.08 -9.47
N MET A 150 8.41 -8.15 -10.32
CA MET A 150 7.18 -8.25 -11.10
C MET A 150 7.43 -7.88 -12.56
N LYS A 151 6.68 -8.52 -13.45
CA LYS A 151 6.66 -8.15 -14.86
C LYS A 151 5.51 -7.20 -15.11
N PHE A 152 5.79 -6.04 -15.72
CA PHE A 152 4.79 -5.04 -16.07
C PHE A 152 4.61 -4.99 -17.58
N GLU A 153 3.34 -5.03 -18.00
CA GLU A 153 2.96 -4.90 -19.40
C GLU A 153 2.80 -3.41 -19.74
N SER A 154 3.37 -2.98 -20.87
CA SER A 154 3.14 -1.62 -21.37
C SER A 154 1.67 -1.40 -21.71
N LYS A 155 1.19 -0.19 -21.45
CA LYS A 155 -0.19 0.26 -21.71
C LYS A 155 -1.26 -0.46 -20.88
N LYS A 156 -0.86 -1.19 -19.83
CA LYS A 156 -1.77 -1.76 -18.83
C LYS A 156 -1.81 -0.86 -17.60
N TRP A 157 -3.01 -0.61 -17.07
CA TRP A 157 -3.22 0.10 -15.82
C TRP A 157 -2.99 -0.82 -14.64
N TYR A 158 -2.28 -0.31 -13.65
CA TYR A 158 -2.05 -0.95 -12.35
C TYR A 158 -2.56 -0.04 -11.26
N LYS A 159 -3.39 -0.56 -10.36
CA LYS A 159 -3.84 0.14 -9.17
C LYS A 159 -2.76 0.02 -8.10
N ILE A 160 -2.24 1.14 -7.66
CA ILE A 160 -1.19 1.23 -6.66
C ILE A 160 -1.81 1.82 -5.40
N ARG A 161 -1.56 1.18 -4.27
CA ARG A 161 -2.05 1.65 -2.98
C ARG A 161 -0.95 1.53 -1.93
N VAL A 162 -0.85 2.55 -1.07
CA VAL A 162 0.02 2.57 0.11
C VAL A 162 -0.81 2.92 1.32
N ARG A 163 -0.52 2.29 2.45
CA ARG A 163 -1.09 2.61 3.77
C ARG A 163 0.04 2.82 4.76
N VAL A 164 0.00 3.94 5.47
CA VAL A 164 0.97 4.31 6.50
C VAL A 164 0.23 4.48 7.81
N THR A 165 0.64 3.74 8.83
CA THR A 165 0.24 3.92 10.23
C THR A 165 1.45 4.38 11.05
N GLU A 166 1.32 4.51 12.36
CA GLU A 166 2.42 4.92 13.22
C GLU A 166 3.56 3.90 13.25
N ASP A 167 3.23 2.62 13.13
CA ASP A 167 4.13 1.48 13.32
C ASP A 167 4.22 0.56 12.09
N HIS A 168 3.48 0.86 11.01
CA HIS A 168 3.39 -0.06 9.88
C HIS A 168 3.25 0.64 8.52
N LEU A 169 3.89 0.05 7.53
CA LEU A 169 3.82 0.44 6.12
C LEU A 169 3.38 -0.77 5.29
N ALA A 170 2.29 -0.62 4.56
CA ALA A 170 1.81 -1.66 3.65
C ALA A 170 1.57 -1.09 2.25
N ALA A 171 1.87 -1.88 1.22
CA ALA A 171 1.64 -1.47 -0.16
C ALA A 171 1.07 -2.61 -1.02
N TRP A 172 0.26 -2.25 -2.01
CA TRP A 172 -0.42 -3.17 -2.92
C TRP A 172 -0.26 -2.72 -4.36
N ILE A 173 -0.20 -3.71 -5.24
CA ILE A 173 -0.38 -3.52 -6.68
C ILE A 173 -1.57 -4.38 -7.10
N ASP A 174 -2.58 -3.75 -7.69
CA ASP A 174 -3.92 -4.31 -7.88
C ASP A 174 -4.45 -4.83 -6.53
N ASP A 175 -4.87 -6.06 -6.43
CA ASP A 175 -5.38 -6.66 -5.19
C ASP A 175 -4.30 -7.42 -4.40
N LYS A 176 -3.05 -7.48 -4.92
CA LYS A 176 -1.95 -8.20 -4.27
C LYS A 176 -1.19 -7.29 -3.32
N GLN A 177 -1.12 -7.68 -2.04
CA GLN A 177 -0.20 -7.04 -1.09
C GLN A 177 1.25 -7.40 -1.44
N ILE A 178 2.07 -6.37 -1.65
CA ILE A 178 3.48 -6.49 -2.02
C ILE A 178 4.38 -6.19 -0.83
N VAL A 179 4.02 -5.19 -0.02
CA VAL A 179 4.77 -4.77 1.15
C VAL A 179 3.90 -4.93 2.38
N ASP A 180 4.51 -5.51 3.42
CA ASP A 180 3.94 -5.63 4.77
C ASP A 180 5.09 -5.43 5.77
N GLN A 181 5.38 -4.18 6.13
CA GLN A 181 6.61 -3.78 6.79
C GLN A 181 6.33 -3.11 8.14
N SER A 182 6.81 -3.69 9.23
CA SER A 182 6.87 -2.99 10.51
C SER A 182 7.88 -1.86 10.46
N LEU A 183 7.50 -0.71 11.00
CA LEU A 183 8.35 0.48 11.12
C LEU A 183 9.04 0.58 12.49
N VAL A 184 8.70 -0.32 13.43
CA VAL A 184 9.25 -0.31 14.79
C VAL A 184 10.76 -0.52 14.74
N GLY A 185 11.53 0.46 15.22
CA GLY A 185 13.00 0.43 15.23
C GLY A 185 13.65 0.57 13.86
N ARG A 186 12.88 0.90 12.80
CA ARG A 186 13.37 1.07 11.43
C ARG A 186 13.53 2.55 11.08
N LYS A 187 14.45 2.83 10.18
CA LYS A 187 14.65 4.16 9.61
C LYS A 187 14.26 4.12 8.14
N VAL A 188 13.38 5.02 7.74
CA VAL A 188 13.07 5.22 6.32
C VAL A 188 13.68 6.52 5.82
N SER A 189 14.03 6.57 4.56
CA SER A 189 14.54 7.77 3.89
C SER A 189 14.21 7.71 2.40
N THR A 190 14.28 8.83 1.73
CA THR A 190 14.34 8.91 0.27
C THR A 190 15.75 8.67 -0.23
N ARG A 191 15.89 8.37 -1.51
CA ARG A 191 17.15 8.54 -2.23
C ARG A 191 17.29 10.02 -2.62
N ALA A 192 18.51 10.53 -2.65
CA ALA A 192 18.79 11.94 -2.92
C ALA A 192 18.19 12.43 -4.25
N GLU A 193 18.12 11.56 -5.27
CA GLU A 193 17.56 11.88 -6.59
C GLU A 193 16.08 12.26 -6.54
N VAL A 194 15.33 11.77 -5.53
CA VAL A 194 13.89 12.01 -5.41
C VAL A 194 13.50 12.85 -4.20
N ASP A 195 14.44 13.45 -3.49
CA ASP A 195 14.16 14.34 -2.34
C ASP A 195 13.23 15.50 -2.72
N LEU A 196 13.33 15.98 -3.96
CA LEU A 196 12.46 17.04 -4.49
C LEU A 196 11.01 16.61 -4.69
N SER A 197 10.71 15.31 -4.56
CA SER A 197 9.32 14.77 -4.58
C SER A 197 8.61 14.89 -3.24
N THR A 198 9.24 15.44 -2.21
CA THR A 198 8.62 15.61 -0.89
C THR A 198 7.74 16.86 -0.82
N PRO A 199 6.66 16.87 0.00
CA PRO A 199 6.24 15.83 0.95
C PRO A 199 5.53 14.62 0.29
N LEU A 200 4.81 14.85 -0.82
CA LEU A 200 4.16 13.82 -1.61
C LEU A 200 4.50 14.05 -3.09
N GLY A 201 5.00 13.04 -3.77
CA GLY A 201 5.32 13.16 -5.19
C GLY A 201 5.28 11.84 -5.92
N ILE A 202 5.23 11.93 -7.24
CA ILE A 202 5.27 10.76 -8.12
C ILE A 202 6.27 11.07 -9.23
N SER A 203 7.22 10.17 -9.41
CA SER A 203 8.25 10.28 -10.44
C SER A 203 8.36 9.03 -11.29
N THR A 204 8.94 9.19 -12.47
CA THR A 204 9.35 8.12 -13.38
C THR A 204 10.83 8.25 -13.68
N PHE A 205 11.49 7.15 -14.06
CA PHE A 205 12.90 7.14 -14.46
C PHE A 205 13.00 6.62 -15.88
N GLU A 206 13.49 7.46 -16.81
CA GLU A 206 13.62 7.15 -18.23
C GLU A 206 12.40 6.44 -18.84
N THR A 207 11.23 6.80 -18.34
CA THR A 207 9.98 6.10 -18.63
C THR A 207 8.82 7.11 -18.76
N LYS A 208 8.08 7.00 -19.85
CA LYS A 208 6.80 7.70 -20.03
C LYS A 208 5.70 6.95 -19.30
N ALA A 209 4.96 7.65 -18.44
CA ALA A 209 3.84 7.08 -17.70
C ALA A 209 2.60 7.96 -17.74
N PHE A 210 1.45 7.32 -17.55
CA PHE A 210 0.17 7.97 -17.30
C PHE A 210 -0.26 7.67 -15.87
N LEU A 211 -0.80 8.70 -15.18
CA LEU A 211 -1.33 8.60 -13.83
C LEU A 211 -2.77 9.11 -13.81
N ARG A 212 -3.63 8.47 -13.03
CA ARG A 212 -5.01 8.91 -12.82
C ARG A 212 -5.57 8.46 -11.47
N ARG A 213 -6.74 8.97 -11.10
CA ARG A 213 -7.46 8.59 -9.88
C ARG A 213 -6.61 8.71 -8.62
N LEU A 214 -5.76 9.77 -8.58
CA LEU A 214 -4.97 10.07 -7.42
C LEU A 214 -5.88 10.51 -6.28
N GLN A 215 -5.84 9.81 -5.19
CA GLN A 215 -6.69 10.06 -4.03
C GLN A 215 -6.03 9.59 -2.73
N TYR A 216 -6.44 10.17 -1.62
CA TYR A 216 -6.03 9.74 -0.29
C TYR A 216 -7.23 9.65 0.64
N ARG A 217 -7.06 8.95 1.75
CA ARG A 217 -8.00 8.97 2.88
C ARG A 217 -7.23 9.01 4.20
N PRO A 218 -7.68 9.78 5.20
CA PRO A 218 -7.19 9.63 6.56
C PRO A 218 -7.68 8.30 7.12
N LEU A 219 -6.87 7.66 7.96
CA LEU A 219 -7.25 6.49 8.73
C LEU A 219 -7.54 6.94 10.16
N LYS A 220 -8.54 6.32 10.79
CA LYS A 220 -8.73 6.49 12.23
C LYS A 220 -7.56 5.79 12.95
N PRO A 221 -6.94 6.40 13.97
CA PRO A 221 -6.01 5.68 14.81
C PRO A 221 -6.66 4.39 15.34
N ILE A 222 -5.97 3.27 15.24
CA ILE A 222 -6.43 2.04 15.90
C ILE A 222 -6.37 2.32 17.40
N PRO A 223 -7.49 2.22 18.16
CA PRO A 223 -7.43 2.33 19.59
C PRO A 223 -6.38 1.31 20.08
N GLN A 224 -5.34 1.78 20.77
CA GLN A 224 -4.43 0.85 21.45
C GLN A 224 -5.33 0.01 22.36
N SER A 225 -5.29 -1.30 22.20
CA SER A 225 -5.97 -2.22 23.12
C SER A 225 -5.47 -1.85 24.50
N ALA A 226 -6.39 -1.52 25.42
CA ALA A 226 -6.06 -1.22 26.80
C ALA A 226 -5.13 -2.32 27.28
N ASP A 227 -3.97 -1.94 27.82
CA ASP A 227 -2.98 -2.86 28.36
C ASP A 227 -3.69 -3.79 29.36
N PRO A 228 -3.78 -5.09 29.12
CA PRO A 228 -4.46 -5.99 30.04
C PRO A 228 -3.75 -6.10 31.40
N SER A 229 -2.58 -5.45 31.57
CA SER A 229 -1.80 -5.41 32.81
C SER A 229 -2.05 -4.19 33.69
N ALA A 230 -2.93 -3.27 33.29
CA ALA A 230 -3.35 -2.16 34.15
C ALA A 230 -4.27 -2.71 35.24
N ASP A 231 -3.69 -3.10 36.36
CA ASP A 231 -4.38 -3.54 37.58
C ASP A 231 -5.17 -2.35 38.18
N PRO A 232 -6.52 -2.40 38.22
CA PRO A 232 -7.33 -1.32 38.75
C PRO A 232 -7.25 -1.23 40.31
N SER A 233 -6.41 -2.03 40.97
CA SER A 233 -6.32 -2.08 42.44
C SER A 233 -5.26 -1.18 43.05
N ALA A 234 -4.54 -0.37 42.23
CA ALA A 234 -3.44 0.49 42.75
C ALA A 234 -3.87 1.87 43.30
N GLU A 235 -5.17 2.22 43.22
CA GLU A 235 -5.69 3.56 43.61
C GLU A 235 -6.49 3.59 44.90
N SER A 236 -6.16 2.72 45.90
CA SER A 236 -6.75 2.83 47.24
C SER A 236 -5.76 2.49 48.33
N ARG A 237 -4.83 3.42 48.61
CA ARG A 237 -4.17 3.52 49.90
C ARG A 237 -3.70 4.93 50.18
#